data_559199ec15f929d4d9a59d2a52c145d3
#
_entry.id   559199ec15f929d4d9a59d2a52c145d3
#
_cell.length_a   1.000
_cell.length_b   1.000
_cell.length_c   1.000
_cell.angle_alpha   90.00
_cell.angle_beta   90.00
_cell.angle_gamma   90.00
#
_symmetry.space_group_name_H-M   'P 1'
#
loop_
_entity.id
_entity.type
_entity.pdbx_description
1 polymer ?
#
loop_
_entity_poly.entity_id
_entity_poly.type
_entity_poly.pdbx_seq_one_letter_code
_entity_poly.pdbx_strand_id
1 'polypeptide(L)'
;MRATTKEQGFYIQIFKLVLPIVIQNLLSAAVNSADVVMLNYVGQSAISAVSLASNYANVLFMVYYGLGTGATLLCAQYFGKGNMRAIQTVEGIALRFSVIISVVVAGIAFTMPQMMMRLFTDNAELIRIGASYLRVMGVTYLCWGITEIYLAVLRSLGRVTISMAMNMMAFALNVFFNACFIFGLFGFPKLGATGVAIATAMSRVIELIGCVIVSIMSKDIKLDLRYMFIRNKMLFSDFVKLSLPALGNDLSWGVAFSMYSVILGHLGSDAVAANSLVVVVRNIGTVLCFGVASAGGILLGNVMGEGNLEKAKEYASKLLKLTVVTGAVGGLVVLGITPFVLKFASLNETAMHYLKYMLLINTYYIMGTAVNTTLIAGVFRAGGDTKFGLVCDTIDMWCYAVPLGFIAAFVFKLPVLVVYFLLCTDEFVKWPWVLKRYKSGLWAKNITRDHLFEDEEKE
;
A
#
# COMPACT_ATOMS: atom_id res chain seq x y z
N MET A 1 -36.29 16.19 -6.13
CA MET A 1 -36.22 14.79 -6.58
C MET A 1 -35.01 14.47 -7.48
N ARG A 2 -34.60 15.30 -8.48
CA ARG A 2 -33.40 15.02 -9.32
C ARG A 2 -32.05 15.12 -8.59
N ALA A 3 -31.94 15.91 -7.55
CA ALA A 3 -30.70 16.04 -6.74
C ALA A 3 -30.45 14.80 -5.89
N THR A 4 -31.46 14.25 -5.26
CA THR A 4 -31.38 13.04 -4.41
C THR A 4 -30.96 11.79 -5.20
N THR A 5 -31.40 11.64 -6.45
CA THR A 5 -30.98 10.51 -7.32
C THR A 5 -29.53 10.61 -7.78
N LYS A 6 -28.99 11.82 -8.01
CA LYS A 6 -27.57 12.03 -8.34
C LYS A 6 -26.63 11.81 -7.17
N GLU A 7 -27.06 12.19 -5.97
CA GLU A 7 -26.29 11.93 -4.73
C GLU A 7 -26.26 10.44 -4.39
N GLN A 8 -27.39 9.75 -4.49
CA GLN A 8 -27.47 8.31 -4.32
C GLN A 8 -26.55 7.57 -5.31
N GLY A 9 -26.43 8.05 -6.56
CA GLY A 9 -25.52 7.51 -7.56
C GLY A 9 -24.04 7.57 -7.15
N PHE A 10 -23.56 8.67 -6.55
CA PHE A 10 -22.19 8.81 -6.07
C PHE A 10 -21.88 7.83 -4.92
N TYR A 11 -22.70 7.79 -3.89
CA TYR A 11 -22.46 6.91 -2.73
C TYR A 11 -22.53 5.43 -3.09
N ILE A 12 -23.39 5.03 -4.02
CA ILE A 12 -23.43 3.65 -4.53
C ILE A 12 -22.16 3.31 -5.31
N GLN A 13 -21.69 4.22 -6.16
CA GLN A 13 -20.46 4.01 -6.93
C GLN A 13 -19.24 3.91 -6.03
N ILE A 14 -19.08 4.84 -5.08
CA ILE A 14 -17.94 4.83 -4.17
C ILE A 14 -17.97 3.58 -3.29
N PHE A 15 -19.13 3.18 -2.77
CA PHE A 15 -19.25 1.99 -1.93
C PHE A 15 -18.89 0.69 -2.67
N LYS A 16 -19.29 0.57 -3.94
CA LYS A 16 -18.90 -0.56 -4.81
C LYS A 16 -17.39 -0.67 -5.03
N LEU A 17 -16.68 0.44 -4.98
CA LEU A 17 -15.22 0.46 -5.08
C LEU A 17 -14.55 0.26 -3.72
N VAL A 18 -15.03 0.92 -2.66
CA VAL A 18 -14.46 0.88 -1.31
C VAL A 18 -14.54 -0.51 -0.71
N LEU A 19 -15.71 -1.16 -0.76
CA LEU A 19 -15.93 -2.42 -0.09
C LEU A 19 -14.95 -3.53 -0.51
N PRO A 20 -14.71 -3.78 -1.81
CA PRO A 20 -13.72 -4.76 -2.24
C PRO A 20 -12.29 -4.40 -1.81
N ILE A 21 -11.91 -3.11 -1.87
CA ILE A 21 -10.57 -2.66 -1.48
C ILE A 21 -10.35 -2.85 0.03
N VAL A 22 -11.35 -2.52 0.85
CA VAL A 22 -11.30 -2.70 2.31
C VAL A 22 -11.17 -4.19 2.67
N ILE A 23 -12.00 -5.05 2.05
CA ILE A 23 -11.93 -6.50 2.26
C ILE A 23 -10.55 -7.04 1.88
N GLN A 24 -10.01 -6.63 0.73
CA GLN A 24 -8.67 -7.02 0.29
C GLN A 24 -7.59 -6.63 1.32
N ASN A 25 -7.63 -5.39 1.83
CA ASN A 25 -6.65 -4.90 2.80
C ASN A 25 -6.74 -5.64 4.15
N LEU A 26 -7.97 -5.90 4.63
CA LEU A 26 -8.18 -6.69 5.86
C LEU A 26 -7.67 -8.12 5.72
N LEU A 27 -7.96 -8.77 4.59
CA LEU A 27 -7.49 -10.13 4.33
C LEU A 27 -5.98 -10.19 4.20
N SER A 28 -5.36 -9.21 3.55
CA SER A 28 -3.90 -9.10 3.45
C SER A 28 -3.25 -9.05 4.84
N ALA A 29 -3.79 -8.23 5.75
CA ALA A 29 -3.32 -8.14 7.13
C ALA A 29 -3.52 -9.47 7.90
N ALA A 30 -4.65 -10.14 7.70
CA ALA A 30 -4.94 -11.42 8.34
C ALA A 30 -3.99 -12.53 7.87
N VAL A 31 -3.68 -12.60 6.57
CA VAL A 31 -2.75 -13.58 6.00
C VAL A 31 -1.33 -13.36 6.50
N ASN A 32 -0.84 -12.11 6.50
CA ASN A 32 0.47 -11.80 7.06
C ASN A 32 0.60 -12.22 8.54
N SER A 33 -0.48 -12.08 9.31
CA SER A 33 -0.53 -12.57 10.69
C SER A 33 -0.54 -14.10 10.76
N ALA A 34 -1.27 -14.78 9.89
CA ALA A 34 -1.31 -16.23 9.81
C ALA A 34 0.06 -16.84 9.46
N ASP A 35 0.80 -16.22 8.54
CA ASP A 35 2.15 -16.67 8.15
C ASP A 35 3.10 -16.65 9.35
N VAL A 36 3.07 -15.58 10.16
CA VAL A 36 3.89 -15.47 11.38
C VAL A 36 3.50 -16.53 12.40
N VAL A 37 2.20 -16.73 12.63
CA VAL A 37 1.70 -17.78 13.55
C VAL A 37 2.12 -19.17 13.08
N MET A 38 2.01 -19.45 11.80
CA MET A 38 2.42 -20.76 11.24
C MET A 38 3.93 -20.98 11.35
N LEU A 39 4.75 -19.95 11.15
CA LEU A 39 6.20 -20.04 11.30
C LEU A 39 6.64 -20.36 12.75
N ASN A 40 5.83 -20.02 13.77
CA ASN A 40 6.13 -20.40 15.16
C ASN A 40 6.24 -21.91 15.34
N TYR A 41 5.54 -22.71 14.55
CA TYR A 41 5.63 -24.17 14.60
C TYR A 41 6.89 -24.72 13.93
N VAL A 42 7.60 -23.92 13.13
CA VAL A 42 8.86 -24.30 12.49
C VAL A 42 10.06 -24.08 13.40
N GLY A 43 10.01 -23.05 14.26
CA GLY A 43 11.02 -22.70 15.24
C GLY A 43 11.53 -21.26 15.13
N GLN A 44 12.18 -20.82 16.21
CA GLN A 44 12.61 -19.44 16.37
C GLN A 44 13.62 -18.98 15.29
N SER A 45 14.59 -19.83 14.93
CA SER A 45 15.56 -19.51 13.87
C SER A 45 14.90 -19.30 12.52
N ALA A 46 13.84 -20.06 12.21
CA ALA A 46 13.07 -19.92 10.96
C ALA A 46 12.31 -18.59 10.94
N ILE A 47 11.63 -18.22 12.02
CA ILE A 47 10.93 -16.93 12.14
C ILE A 47 11.90 -15.78 11.93
N SER A 48 13.04 -15.81 12.64
CA SER A 48 14.04 -14.76 12.57
C SER A 48 14.62 -14.62 11.17
N ALA A 49 14.98 -15.73 10.52
CA ALA A 49 15.53 -15.74 9.17
C ALA A 49 14.52 -15.23 8.12
N VAL A 50 13.27 -15.70 8.18
CA VAL A 50 12.21 -15.26 7.27
C VAL A 50 11.86 -13.80 7.50
N SER A 51 11.80 -13.34 8.74
CA SER A 51 11.55 -11.94 9.08
C SER A 51 12.61 -11.00 8.47
N LEU A 52 13.91 -11.36 8.59
CA LEU A 52 14.99 -10.60 7.97
C LEU A 52 14.89 -10.62 6.43
N ALA A 53 14.65 -11.79 5.84
CA ALA A 53 14.51 -11.94 4.40
C ALA A 53 13.30 -11.17 3.84
N SER A 54 12.21 -11.08 4.59
CA SER A 54 10.98 -10.36 4.19
C SER A 54 11.16 -8.86 4.05
N ASN A 55 12.23 -8.26 4.59
CA ASN A 55 12.54 -6.85 4.36
C ASN A 55 12.71 -6.54 2.86
N TYR A 56 13.28 -7.47 2.09
CA TYR A 56 13.40 -7.31 0.63
C TYR A 56 12.03 -7.32 -0.06
N ALA A 57 11.13 -8.21 0.38
CA ALA A 57 9.76 -8.24 -0.13
C ALA A 57 9.01 -6.94 0.20
N ASN A 58 9.20 -6.37 1.41
CA ASN A 58 8.59 -5.10 1.80
C ASN A 58 9.07 -3.93 0.93
N VAL A 59 10.37 -3.85 0.64
CA VAL A 59 10.91 -2.81 -0.24
C VAL A 59 10.35 -2.97 -1.66
N LEU A 60 10.32 -4.19 -2.20
CA LEU A 60 9.74 -4.46 -3.51
C LEU A 60 8.24 -4.13 -3.56
N PHE A 61 7.50 -4.45 -2.49
CA PHE A 61 6.10 -4.06 -2.38
C PHE A 61 5.91 -2.55 -2.54
N MET A 62 6.71 -1.74 -1.84
CA MET A 62 6.65 -0.28 -1.96
C MET A 62 6.93 0.19 -3.38
N VAL A 63 7.91 -0.43 -4.05
CA VAL A 63 8.25 -0.10 -5.45
C VAL A 63 7.10 -0.47 -6.40
N TYR A 64 6.57 -1.68 -6.31
CA TYR A 64 5.46 -2.10 -7.16
C TYR A 64 4.19 -1.29 -6.89
N TYR A 65 3.91 -0.98 -5.64
CA TYR A 65 2.80 -0.13 -5.24
C TYR A 65 2.93 1.29 -5.82
N GLY A 66 4.12 1.90 -5.74
CA GLY A 66 4.38 3.20 -6.33
C GLY A 66 4.24 3.22 -7.86
N LEU A 67 4.77 2.20 -8.55
CA LEU A 67 4.58 2.02 -10.00
C LEU A 67 3.09 1.81 -10.35
N GLY A 68 2.40 0.96 -9.59
CA GLY A 68 0.98 0.70 -9.72
C GLY A 68 0.13 1.95 -9.48
N THR A 69 0.51 2.79 -8.52
CA THR A 69 -0.12 4.10 -8.27
C THR A 69 -0.01 5.00 -9.49
N GLY A 70 1.20 5.16 -10.06
CA GLY A 70 1.39 5.96 -11.26
C GLY A 70 0.60 5.45 -12.46
N ALA A 71 0.55 4.13 -12.65
CA ALA A 71 -0.28 3.51 -13.67
C ALA A 71 -1.78 3.80 -13.42
N THR A 72 -2.25 3.63 -12.18
CA THR A 72 -3.65 3.88 -11.80
C THR A 72 -4.07 5.33 -12.10
N LEU A 73 -3.21 6.31 -11.80
CA LEU A 73 -3.51 7.74 -12.02
C LEU A 73 -3.75 8.04 -13.50
N LEU A 74 -2.86 7.58 -14.38
CA LEU A 74 -3.00 7.77 -15.82
C LEU A 74 -4.14 6.95 -16.39
N CYS A 75 -4.20 5.66 -16.07
CA CYS A 75 -5.20 4.75 -16.61
C CYS A 75 -6.63 5.17 -16.21
N ALA A 76 -6.85 5.68 -14.98
CA ALA A 76 -8.16 6.17 -14.57
C ALA A 76 -8.61 7.35 -15.42
N GLN A 77 -7.74 8.32 -15.71
CA GLN A 77 -8.08 9.46 -16.54
C GLN A 77 -8.25 9.07 -18.02
N TYR A 78 -7.37 8.22 -18.56
CA TYR A 78 -7.54 7.73 -19.94
C TYR A 78 -8.76 6.83 -20.09
N PHE A 79 -9.19 6.13 -19.04
CA PHE A 79 -10.44 5.39 -19.04
C PHE A 79 -11.65 6.32 -19.14
N GLY A 80 -11.67 7.41 -18.35
CA GLY A 80 -12.70 8.44 -18.48
C GLY A 80 -12.76 9.07 -19.87
N LYS A 81 -11.61 9.21 -20.54
CA LYS A 81 -11.51 9.69 -21.93
C LYS A 81 -11.89 8.63 -22.97
N GLY A 82 -11.98 7.35 -22.59
CA GLY A 82 -12.26 6.23 -23.50
C GLY A 82 -11.07 5.78 -24.35
N ASN A 83 -9.84 6.19 -24.03
CA ASN A 83 -8.64 5.84 -24.79
C ASN A 83 -7.97 4.57 -24.25
N MET A 84 -8.44 3.41 -24.71
CA MET A 84 -7.94 2.10 -24.29
C MET A 84 -6.51 1.82 -24.74
N ARG A 85 -6.09 2.36 -25.90
CA ARG A 85 -4.71 2.21 -26.41
C ARG A 85 -3.71 2.90 -25.50
N ALA A 86 -4.04 4.09 -24.99
CA ALA A 86 -3.22 4.79 -24.01
C ALA A 86 -3.09 4.01 -22.71
N ILE A 87 -4.17 3.40 -22.21
CA ILE A 87 -4.17 2.57 -21.00
C ILE A 87 -3.23 1.38 -21.18
N GLN A 88 -3.34 0.63 -22.27
CA GLN A 88 -2.46 -0.51 -22.57
C GLN A 88 -0.99 -0.09 -22.70
N THR A 89 -0.73 1.08 -23.29
CA THR A 89 0.63 1.62 -23.39
C THR A 89 1.20 1.99 -22.01
N VAL A 90 0.41 2.63 -21.14
CA VAL A 90 0.81 2.94 -19.76
C VAL A 90 1.03 1.66 -18.96
N GLU A 91 0.16 0.66 -19.09
CA GLU A 91 0.34 -0.66 -18.50
C GLU A 91 1.67 -1.29 -18.95
N GLY A 92 1.95 -1.28 -20.26
CA GLY A 92 3.20 -1.79 -20.82
C GLY A 92 4.44 -1.07 -20.28
N ILE A 93 4.39 0.26 -20.11
CA ILE A 93 5.47 1.05 -19.50
C ILE A 93 5.67 0.62 -18.03
N ALA A 94 4.61 0.54 -17.26
CA ALA A 94 4.68 0.13 -15.85
C ALA A 94 5.19 -1.32 -15.69
N LEU A 95 4.73 -2.24 -16.54
CA LEU A 95 5.20 -3.63 -16.58
C LEU A 95 6.70 -3.70 -16.93
N ARG A 96 7.17 -2.89 -17.87
CA ARG A 96 8.60 -2.83 -18.21
C ARG A 96 9.46 -2.51 -16.99
N PHE A 97 9.12 -1.46 -16.24
CA PHE A 97 9.83 -1.11 -15.01
C PHE A 97 9.72 -2.22 -13.96
N SER A 98 8.54 -2.73 -13.73
CA SER A 98 8.30 -3.79 -12.75
C SER A 98 9.08 -5.06 -13.08
N VAL A 99 9.07 -5.52 -14.34
CA VAL A 99 9.79 -6.71 -14.77
C VAL A 99 11.31 -6.52 -14.67
N ILE A 100 11.84 -5.36 -15.10
CA ILE A 100 13.28 -5.08 -14.99
C ILE A 100 13.73 -5.15 -13.53
N ILE A 101 13.02 -4.48 -12.63
CA ILE A 101 13.33 -4.48 -11.19
C ILE A 101 13.22 -5.90 -10.63
N SER A 102 12.14 -6.60 -10.97
CA SER A 102 11.92 -7.99 -10.53
C SER A 102 13.02 -8.93 -10.99
N VAL A 103 13.46 -8.84 -12.25
CA VAL A 103 14.55 -9.66 -12.81
C VAL A 103 15.87 -9.37 -12.11
N VAL A 104 16.18 -8.10 -11.86
CA VAL A 104 17.40 -7.71 -11.15
C VAL A 104 17.40 -8.27 -9.72
N VAL A 105 16.33 -8.04 -8.97
CA VAL A 105 16.25 -8.50 -7.56
C VAL A 105 16.17 -10.03 -7.48
N ALA A 106 15.40 -10.68 -8.37
CA ALA A 106 15.34 -12.14 -8.45
C ALA A 106 16.71 -12.73 -8.81
N GLY A 107 17.43 -12.11 -9.76
CA GLY A 107 18.79 -12.50 -10.12
C GLY A 107 19.75 -12.43 -8.94
N ILE A 108 19.73 -11.36 -8.17
CA ILE A 108 20.54 -11.21 -6.94
C ILE A 108 20.12 -12.25 -5.89
N ALA A 109 18.79 -12.42 -5.68
CA ALA A 109 18.27 -13.39 -4.70
C ALA A 109 18.63 -14.84 -5.07
N PHE A 110 18.75 -15.15 -6.34
CA PHE A 110 19.15 -16.47 -6.81
C PHE A 110 20.65 -16.70 -6.76
N THR A 111 21.45 -15.73 -7.22
CA THR A 111 22.92 -15.85 -7.34
C THR A 111 23.66 -15.55 -6.05
N MET A 112 23.21 -14.53 -5.28
CA MET A 112 23.91 -14.02 -4.10
C MET A 112 23.02 -13.91 -2.86
N PRO A 113 22.17 -14.90 -2.52
CA PRO A 113 21.22 -14.80 -1.41
C PRO A 113 21.92 -14.68 -0.06
N GLN A 114 23.09 -15.28 0.08
CA GLN A 114 23.89 -15.18 1.33
C GLN A 114 24.39 -13.75 1.54
N MET A 115 24.79 -13.05 0.48
CA MET A 115 25.21 -11.65 0.57
C MET A 115 24.03 -10.77 1.00
N MET A 116 22.84 -11.01 0.45
CA MET A 116 21.63 -10.32 0.90
C MET A 116 21.39 -10.51 2.40
N MET A 117 21.48 -11.73 2.91
CA MET A 117 21.28 -12.01 4.33
C MET A 117 22.36 -11.40 5.23
N ARG A 118 23.62 -11.35 4.77
CA ARG A 118 24.74 -10.74 5.52
C ARG A 118 24.57 -9.24 5.73
N LEU A 119 23.73 -8.55 4.99
CA LEU A 119 23.38 -7.15 5.26
C LEU A 119 22.59 -6.97 6.57
N PHE A 120 21.94 -8.03 7.05
CA PHE A 120 21.09 -7.98 8.24
C PHE A 120 21.65 -8.76 9.43
N THR A 121 22.48 -9.78 9.21
CA THR A 121 22.96 -10.66 10.29
C THR A 121 24.25 -11.36 9.93
N ASP A 122 25.09 -11.60 10.95
CA ASP A 122 26.31 -12.42 10.85
C ASP A 122 26.06 -13.87 11.30
N ASN A 123 24.87 -14.21 11.79
CA ASN A 123 24.55 -15.54 12.26
C ASN A 123 24.47 -16.52 11.08
N ALA A 124 25.40 -17.50 11.05
CA ALA A 124 25.53 -18.47 9.96
C ALA A 124 24.26 -19.31 9.75
N GLU A 125 23.53 -19.66 10.80
CA GLU A 125 22.28 -20.42 10.71
C GLU A 125 21.18 -19.61 10.04
N LEU A 126 20.98 -18.35 10.46
CA LEU A 126 19.99 -17.45 9.88
C LEU A 126 20.32 -17.14 8.41
N ILE A 127 21.62 -16.97 8.08
CA ILE A 127 22.07 -16.78 6.69
C ILE A 127 21.71 -18.00 5.85
N ARG A 128 21.95 -19.22 6.34
CA ARG A 128 21.66 -20.45 5.60
C ARG A 128 20.16 -20.60 5.33
N ILE A 129 19.32 -20.42 6.36
CA ILE A 129 17.86 -20.55 6.26
C ILE A 129 17.30 -19.44 5.34
N GLY A 130 17.70 -18.20 5.57
CA GLY A 130 17.23 -17.05 4.81
C GLY A 130 17.68 -17.08 3.34
N ALA A 131 18.88 -17.58 3.05
CA ALA A 131 19.36 -17.75 1.69
C ALA A 131 18.55 -18.79 0.90
N SER A 132 18.16 -19.90 1.53
CA SER A 132 17.28 -20.89 0.91
C SER A 132 15.88 -20.31 0.64
N TYR A 133 15.35 -19.54 1.57
CA TYR A 133 14.09 -18.82 1.43
C TYR A 133 14.15 -17.80 0.27
N LEU A 134 15.17 -16.94 0.21
CA LEU A 134 15.33 -15.90 -0.81
C LEU A 134 15.47 -16.46 -2.22
N ARG A 135 16.15 -17.59 -2.41
CA ARG A 135 16.25 -18.24 -3.72
C ARG A 135 14.89 -18.59 -4.30
N VAL A 136 14.01 -19.15 -3.49
CA VAL A 136 12.64 -19.49 -3.92
C VAL A 136 11.82 -18.22 -4.15
N MET A 137 11.98 -17.21 -3.28
CA MET A 137 11.28 -15.93 -3.39
C MET A 137 11.61 -15.16 -4.67
N GLY A 138 12.74 -15.43 -5.32
CA GLY A 138 13.07 -14.84 -6.61
C GLY A 138 11.98 -15.06 -7.68
N VAL A 139 11.38 -16.26 -7.73
CA VAL A 139 10.23 -16.56 -8.62
C VAL A 139 8.99 -15.74 -8.21
N THR A 140 8.75 -15.63 -6.91
CA THR A 140 7.65 -14.82 -6.36
C THR A 140 7.74 -13.37 -6.81
N TYR A 141 8.93 -12.77 -6.78
CA TYR A 141 9.13 -11.36 -7.15
C TYR A 141 8.76 -11.07 -8.61
N LEU A 142 9.09 -11.99 -9.53
CA LEU A 142 8.70 -11.88 -10.94
C LEU A 142 7.19 -11.93 -11.12
N CYS A 143 6.55 -12.95 -10.57
CA CYS A 143 5.10 -13.12 -10.70
C CYS A 143 4.35 -11.93 -10.06
N TRP A 144 4.76 -11.52 -8.86
CA TRP A 144 4.12 -10.45 -8.11
C TRP A 144 4.23 -9.10 -8.81
N GLY A 145 5.41 -8.77 -9.36
CA GLY A 145 5.59 -7.52 -10.09
C GLY A 145 4.67 -7.40 -11.31
N ILE A 146 4.38 -8.50 -12.01
CA ILE A 146 3.46 -8.51 -13.14
C ILE A 146 1.99 -8.40 -12.66
N THR A 147 1.60 -9.23 -11.69
CA THR A 147 0.22 -9.26 -11.20
C THR A 147 -0.18 -7.95 -10.56
N GLU A 148 0.69 -7.32 -9.75
CA GLU A 148 0.38 -6.06 -9.07
C GLU A 148 0.08 -4.93 -10.05
N ILE A 149 0.88 -4.79 -11.13
CA ILE A 149 0.63 -3.77 -12.14
C ILE A 149 -0.69 -4.03 -12.89
N TYR A 150 -0.92 -5.27 -13.34
CA TYR A 150 -2.16 -5.64 -14.02
C TYR A 150 -3.40 -5.40 -13.15
N LEU A 151 -3.35 -5.83 -11.89
CA LEU A 151 -4.44 -5.63 -10.94
C LEU A 151 -4.65 -4.15 -10.58
N ALA A 152 -3.58 -3.33 -10.53
CA ALA A 152 -3.68 -1.89 -10.33
C ALA A 152 -4.39 -1.21 -11.51
N VAL A 153 -4.08 -1.61 -12.74
CA VAL A 153 -4.77 -1.13 -13.94
C VAL A 153 -6.24 -1.56 -13.93
N LEU A 154 -6.55 -2.82 -13.63
CA LEU A 154 -7.95 -3.27 -13.50
C LEU A 154 -8.73 -2.45 -12.45
N ARG A 155 -8.11 -2.15 -11.30
CA ARG A 155 -8.72 -1.29 -10.27
C ARG A 155 -9.03 0.11 -10.83
N SER A 156 -8.14 0.69 -11.62
CA SER A 156 -8.32 2.03 -12.21
C SER A 156 -9.51 2.12 -13.17
N LEU A 157 -9.88 1.00 -13.78
CA LEU A 157 -11.07 0.87 -14.63
C LEU A 157 -12.36 0.55 -13.86
N GLY A 158 -12.30 0.59 -12.53
CA GLY A 158 -13.43 0.24 -11.67
C GLY A 158 -13.69 -1.27 -11.50
N ARG A 159 -12.84 -2.15 -12.07
CA ARG A 159 -12.96 -3.62 -11.94
C ARG A 159 -12.31 -4.13 -10.64
N VAL A 160 -12.56 -3.44 -9.53
CA VAL A 160 -11.97 -3.75 -8.22
C VAL A 160 -12.35 -5.12 -7.68
N THR A 161 -13.54 -5.63 -8.02
CA THR A 161 -14.01 -6.96 -7.60
C THR A 161 -13.14 -8.09 -8.18
N ILE A 162 -12.69 -7.95 -9.43
CA ILE A 162 -11.79 -8.93 -10.06
C ILE A 162 -10.44 -8.91 -9.36
N SER A 163 -9.88 -7.71 -9.12
CA SER A 163 -8.63 -7.56 -8.37
C SER A 163 -8.74 -8.16 -6.97
N MET A 164 -9.84 -7.89 -6.26
CA MET A 164 -10.10 -8.50 -4.95
C MET A 164 -10.15 -10.03 -5.04
N ALA A 165 -10.88 -10.60 -6.00
CA ALA A 165 -11.02 -12.04 -6.15
C ALA A 165 -9.68 -12.73 -6.42
N MET A 166 -8.81 -12.15 -7.28
CA MET A 166 -7.46 -12.68 -7.55
C MET A 166 -6.59 -12.67 -6.30
N ASN A 167 -6.55 -11.54 -5.57
CA ASN A 167 -5.80 -11.46 -4.32
C ASN A 167 -6.34 -12.42 -3.25
N MET A 168 -7.66 -12.52 -3.10
CA MET A 168 -8.27 -13.47 -2.14
C MET A 168 -7.90 -14.91 -2.47
N MET A 169 -7.93 -15.29 -3.75
CA MET A 169 -7.51 -16.60 -4.20
C MET A 169 -6.03 -16.86 -3.87
N ALA A 170 -5.15 -15.90 -4.18
CA ALA A 170 -3.73 -16.02 -3.86
C ALA A 170 -3.49 -16.16 -2.36
N PHE A 171 -4.19 -15.40 -1.51
CA PHE A 171 -4.08 -15.46 -0.06
C PHE A 171 -4.59 -16.80 0.49
N ALA A 172 -5.75 -17.27 0.03
CA ALA A 172 -6.30 -18.57 0.45
C ALA A 172 -5.36 -19.73 0.08
N LEU A 173 -4.80 -19.70 -1.13
CA LEU A 173 -3.83 -20.69 -1.58
C LEU A 173 -2.52 -20.61 -0.79
N ASN A 174 -2.05 -19.40 -0.46
CA ASN A 174 -0.85 -19.21 0.36
C ASN A 174 -1.01 -19.86 1.74
N VAL A 175 -2.11 -19.58 2.45
CA VAL A 175 -2.41 -20.20 3.75
C VAL A 175 -2.54 -21.71 3.63
N PHE A 176 -3.22 -22.19 2.61
CA PHE A 176 -3.39 -23.64 2.35
C PHE A 176 -2.04 -24.34 2.11
N PHE A 177 -1.21 -23.81 1.21
CA PHE A 177 0.10 -24.40 0.93
C PHE A 177 1.07 -24.25 2.10
N ASN A 178 1.03 -23.15 2.85
CA ASN A 178 1.79 -23.02 4.09
C ASN A 178 1.44 -24.14 5.08
N ALA A 179 0.15 -24.43 5.27
CA ALA A 179 -0.28 -25.52 6.13
C ALA A 179 0.22 -26.89 5.60
N CYS A 180 0.18 -27.12 4.29
CA CYS A 180 0.70 -28.33 3.68
C CYS A 180 2.20 -28.53 3.94
N PHE A 181 3.03 -27.52 3.70
CA PHE A 181 4.50 -27.62 3.81
C PHE A 181 5.04 -27.48 5.25
N ILE A 182 4.29 -26.86 6.15
CA ILE A 182 4.69 -26.76 7.56
C ILE A 182 4.28 -28.00 8.33
N PHE A 183 3.03 -28.44 8.20
CA PHE A 183 2.49 -29.56 8.97
C PHE A 183 2.62 -30.91 8.26
N GLY A 184 2.93 -30.93 6.96
CA GLY A 184 3.02 -32.16 6.15
C GLY A 184 1.67 -32.75 5.82
N LEU A 185 0.62 -31.91 5.64
CA LEU A 185 -0.72 -32.35 5.30
C LEU A 185 -0.76 -32.92 3.88
N PHE A 186 -1.68 -33.83 3.63
CA PHE A 186 -1.90 -34.47 2.31
C PHE A 186 -0.66 -35.15 1.70
N GLY A 187 0.32 -35.55 2.53
CA GLY A 187 1.55 -36.21 2.06
C GLY A 187 2.64 -35.26 1.57
N PHE A 188 2.48 -33.93 1.77
CA PHE A 188 3.51 -32.96 1.44
C PHE A 188 4.70 -33.06 2.41
N PRO A 189 5.94 -32.85 1.92
CA PRO A 189 7.11 -32.88 2.77
C PRO A 189 7.14 -31.66 3.71
N LYS A 190 7.60 -31.86 4.94
CA LYS A 190 7.84 -30.76 5.90
C LYS A 190 9.14 -30.04 5.53
N LEU A 191 9.04 -28.85 4.95
CA LEU A 191 10.18 -28.09 4.43
C LEU A 191 10.52 -26.83 5.27
N GLY A 192 9.82 -26.62 6.39
CA GLY A 192 10.08 -25.48 7.28
C GLY A 192 9.99 -24.13 6.57
N ALA A 193 10.98 -23.26 6.77
CA ALA A 193 11.02 -21.91 6.18
C ALA A 193 11.04 -21.94 4.64
N THR A 194 11.74 -22.88 4.04
CA THR A 194 11.76 -23.05 2.57
C THR A 194 10.37 -23.45 2.06
N GLY A 195 9.62 -24.23 2.82
CA GLY A 195 8.23 -24.58 2.52
C GLY A 195 7.30 -23.37 2.44
N VAL A 196 7.48 -22.40 3.32
CA VAL A 196 6.74 -21.13 3.29
C VAL A 196 7.07 -20.32 2.02
N ALA A 197 8.33 -20.28 1.62
CA ALA A 197 8.71 -19.62 0.35
C ALA A 197 8.09 -20.32 -0.87
N ILE A 198 8.09 -21.66 -0.89
CA ILE A 198 7.47 -22.47 -1.96
C ILE A 198 5.96 -22.22 -2.00
N ALA A 199 5.28 -22.22 -0.86
CA ALA A 199 3.85 -21.93 -0.75
C ALA A 199 3.51 -20.54 -1.33
N THR A 200 4.33 -19.53 -0.99
CA THR A 200 4.18 -18.17 -1.52
C THR A 200 4.44 -18.13 -3.03
N ALA A 201 5.48 -18.80 -3.52
CA ALA A 201 5.77 -18.86 -4.95
C ALA A 201 4.65 -19.56 -5.73
N MET A 202 4.14 -20.69 -5.24
CA MET A 202 3.04 -21.42 -5.88
C MET A 202 1.76 -20.56 -5.94
N SER A 203 1.38 -19.92 -4.86
CA SER A 203 0.19 -19.05 -4.83
C SER A 203 0.33 -17.87 -5.78
N ARG A 204 1.51 -17.24 -5.90
CA ARG A 204 1.76 -16.15 -6.85
C ARG A 204 1.81 -16.61 -8.30
N VAL A 205 2.32 -17.79 -8.59
CA VAL A 205 2.25 -18.39 -9.94
C VAL A 205 0.80 -18.66 -10.33
N ILE A 206 -0.01 -19.23 -9.43
CA ILE A 206 -1.43 -19.47 -9.69
C ILE A 206 -2.19 -18.13 -9.86
N GLU A 207 -1.87 -17.13 -9.07
CA GLU A 207 -2.43 -15.76 -9.25
C GLU A 207 -2.10 -15.20 -10.63
N LEU A 208 -0.86 -15.33 -11.09
CA LEU A 208 -0.45 -14.90 -12.42
C LEU A 208 -1.21 -15.64 -13.51
N ILE A 209 -1.36 -16.96 -13.39
CA ILE A 209 -2.18 -17.76 -14.33
C ILE A 209 -3.62 -17.26 -14.32
N GLY A 210 -4.21 -17.00 -13.14
CA GLY A 210 -5.54 -16.42 -13.00
C GLY A 210 -5.66 -15.06 -13.69
N CYS A 211 -4.67 -14.18 -13.52
CA CYS A 211 -4.63 -12.88 -14.19
C CYS A 211 -4.53 -13.04 -15.72
N VAL A 212 -3.75 -13.99 -16.23
CA VAL A 212 -3.66 -14.29 -17.66
C VAL A 212 -5.00 -14.79 -18.20
N ILE A 213 -5.68 -15.69 -17.48
CA ILE A 213 -7.02 -16.18 -17.86
C ILE A 213 -8.01 -15.02 -17.90
N VAL A 214 -8.04 -14.18 -16.87
CA VAL A 214 -8.91 -12.98 -16.84
C VAL A 214 -8.59 -12.04 -18.01
N SER A 215 -7.33 -11.85 -18.32
CA SER A 215 -6.86 -11.05 -19.46
C SER A 215 -7.36 -11.59 -20.80
N ILE A 216 -7.27 -12.89 -21.03
CA ILE A 216 -7.75 -13.53 -22.28
C ILE A 216 -9.27 -13.42 -22.39
N MET A 217 -9.99 -13.56 -21.28
CA MET A 217 -11.45 -13.47 -21.24
C MET A 217 -11.95 -12.01 -21.29
N SER A 218 -11.11 -11.04 -20.98
CA SER A 218 -11.45 -9.62 -20.99
C SER A 218 -11.53 -9.10 -22.43
N LYS A 219 -12.58 -8.30 -22.70
CA LYS A 219 -12.72 -7.60 -23.98
C LYS A 219 -11.99 -6.26 -24.01
N ASP A 220 -11.74 -5.68 -22.84
CA ASP A 220 -11.31 -4.28 -22.73
C ASP A 220 -9.79 -4.15 -22.55
N ILE A 221 -9.21 -4.88 -21.57
CA ILE A 221 -7.77 -4.81 -21.30
C ILE A 221 -7.17 -6.20 -21.26
N LYS A 222 -6.14 -6.36 -22.06
CA LYS A 222 -5.37 -7.60 -22.16
C LYS A 222 -3.97 -7.35 -21.63
N LEU A 223 -3.46 -8.29 -20.85
CA LEU A 223 -2.05 -8.36 -20.50
C LEU A 223 -1.27 -8.71 -21.79
N ASP A 224 -1.02 -7.71 -22.61
CA ASP A 224 -0.31 -7.88 -23.88
C ASP A 224 1.12 -7.35 -23.76
N LEU A 225 2.05 -8.28 -23.68
CA LEU A 225 3.49 -7.98 -23.55
C LEU A 225 4.04 -7.16 -24.72
N ARG A 226 3.36 -7.08 -25.87
CA ARG A 226 3.77 -6.24 -26.99
C ARG A 226 3.83 -4.77 -26.61
N TYR A 227 2.90 -4.32 -25.76
CA TYR A 227 2.87 -2.94 -25.28
C TYR A 227 4.08 -2.58 -24.40
N MET A 228 4.80 -3.57 -23.83
CA MET A 228 6.07 -3.32 -23.14
C MET A 228 7.15 -2.78 -24.09
N PHE A 229 7.05 -3.05 -25.39
CA PHE A 229 8.04 -2.63 -26.38
C PHE A 229 7.65 -1.37 -27.14
N ILE A 230 6.41 -0.89 -26.99
CA ILE A 230 5.96 0.36 -27.61
C ILE A 230 6.70 1.54 -26.97
N ARG A 231 7.29 2.38 -27.83
CA ARG A 231 8.05 3.57 -27.42
C ARG A 231 7.22 4.83 -27.60
N ASN A 232 6.42 5.18 -26.61
CA ASN A 232 5.75 6.47 -26.57
C ASN A 232 6.43 7.38 -25.54
N LYS A 233 7.22 8.35 -26.00
CA LYS A 233 8.02 9.26 -25.16
C LYS A 233 7.15 10.14 -24.27
N MET A 234 5.96 10.55 -24.74
CA MET A 234 5.06 11.42 -23.99
C MET A 234 4.45 10.66 -22.81
N LEU A 235 3.86 9.49 -23.04
CA LEU A 235 3.30 8.66 -21.96
C LEU A 235 4.38 8.19 -20.99
N PHE A 236 5.57 7.84 -21.47
CA PHE A 236 6.70 7.48 -20.62
C PHE A 236 7.09 8.65 -19.70
N SER A 237 7.23 9.86 -20.24
CA SER A 237 7.55 11.06 -19.45
C SER A 237 6.46 11.37 -18.42
N ASP A 238 5.19 11.27 -18.80
CA ASP A 238 4.07 11.52 -17.89
C ASP A 238 4.00 10.47 -16.80
N PHE A 239 4.21 9.18 -17.15
CA PHE A 239 4.27 8.09 -16.17
C PHE A 239 5.38 8.32 -15.14
N VAL A 240 6.61 8.62 -15.57
CA VAL A 240 7.74 8.85 -14.66
C VAL A 240 7.50 10.09 -13.79
N LYS A 241 6.98 11.18 -14.36
CA LYS A 241 6.67 12.43 -13.63
C LYS A 241 5.61 12.25 -12.55
N LEU A 242 4.70 11.29 -12.69
CA LEU A 242 3.64 11.01 -11.72
C LEU A 242 4.05 9.90 -10.74
N SER A 243 4.66 8.83 -11.24
CA SER A 243 5.04 7.66 -10.42
C SER A 243 6.19 7.97 -9.48
N LEU A 244 7.22 8.71 -9.94
CA LEU A 244 8.40 8.95 -9.13
C LEU A 244 8.12 9.80 -7.88
N PRO A 245 7.36 10.92 -7.95
CA PRO A 245 6.97 11.64 -6.74
C PRO A 245 6.03 10.83 -5.84
N ALA A 246 5.12 10.03 -6.39
CA ALA A 246 4.24 9.18 -5.60
C ALA A 246 5.03 8.11 -4.83
N LEU A 247 5.96 7.41 -5.51
CA LEU A 247 6.87 6.45 -4.90
C LEU A 247 7.75 7.12 -3.84
N GLY A 248 8.33 8.29 -4.15
CA GLY A 248 9.14 9.06 -3.20
C GLY A 248 8.36 9.46 -1.95
N ASN A 249 7.08 9.83 -2.10
CA ASN A 249 6.19 10.12 -0.99
C ASN A 249 5.94 8.89 -0.11
N ASP A 250 5.60 7.75 -0.71
CA ASP A 250 5.33 6.52 0.02
C ASP A 250 6.57 5.98 0.74
N LEU A 251 7.75 6.06 0.10
CA LEU A 251 9.04 5.70 0.73
C LEU A 251 9.41 6.65 1.86
N SER A 252 9.27 7.97 1.66
CA SER A 252 9.54 8.99 2.68
C SER A 252 8.68 8.75 3.93
N TRP A 253 7.42 8.43 3.73
CA TRP A 253 6.45 8.11 4.78
C TRP A 253 6.84 6.83 5.54
N GLY A 254 7.18 5.77 4.83
CA GLY A 254 7.62 4.51 5.43
C GLY A 254 8.89 4.63 6.27
N VAL A 255 9.88 5.39 5.77
CA VAL A 255 11.12 5.65 6.52
C VAL A 255 10.86 6.53 7.75
N ALA A 256 10.02 7.55 7.65
CA ALA A 256 9.67 8.40 8.79
C ALA A 256 8.97 7.62 9.92
N PHE A 257 8.03 6.71 9.59
CA PHE A 257 7.44 5.81 10.59
C PHE A 257 8.46 4.87 11.24
N SER A 258 9.47 4.44 10.49
CA SER A 258 10.58 3.68 11.05
C SER A 258 11.37 4.53 12.05
N MET A 259 11.57 5.82 11.79
CA MET A 259 12.20 6.75 12.74
C MET A 259 11.37 6.95 14.02
N TYR A 260 10.04 6.97 13.93
CA TYR A 260 9.18 6.99 15.12
C TYR A 260 9.43 5.76 16.00
N SER A 261 9.55 4.58 15.37
CA SER A 261 9.89 3.36 16.11
C SER A 261 11.29 3.39 16.72
N VAL A 262 12.27 4.01 16.04
CA VAL A 262 13.63 4.22 16.60
C VAL A 262 13.58 5.14 17.82
N ILE A 263 12.87 6.26 17.75
CA ILE A 263 12.70 7.20 18.87
C ILE A 263 12.10 6.47 20.08
N LEU A 264 10.99 5.74 19.87
CA LEU A 264 10.33 4.97 20.92
C LEU A 264 11.23 3.84 21.47
N GLY A 265 12.05 3.24 20.59
CA GLY A 265 13.02 2.20 20.97
C GLY A 265 14.04 2.65 22.01
N HIS A 266 14.47 3.90 21.90
CA HIS A 266 15.41 4.50 22.87
C HIS A 266 14.73 4.97 24.17
N LEU A 267 13.40 5.08 24.18
CA LEU A 267 12.65 5.42 25.40
C LEU A 267 12.33 4.21 26.28
N GLY A 268 12.61 2.98 25.80
CA GLY A 268 12.52 1.75 26.58
C GLY A 268 11.71 0.64 25.93
N SER A 269 11.95 -0.58 26.38
CA SER A 269 11.30 -1.79 25.87
C SER A 269 9.78 -1.78 26.05
N ASP A 270 9.28 -1.16 27.11
CA ASP A 270 7.84 -1.06 27.40
C ASP A 270 7.12 -0.18 26.36
N ALA A 271 7.76 0.92 25.94
CA ALA A 271 7.25 1.79 24.88
C ALA A 271 7.19 1.06 23.53
N VAL A 272 8.20 0.26 23.20
CA VAL A 272 8.24 -0.54 21.98
C VAL A 272 7.16 -1.61 21.98
N ALA A 273 7.02 -2.33 23.10
CA ALA A 273 6.00 -3.38 23.24
C ALA A 273 4.58 -2.82 23.09
N ALA A 274 4.30 -1.69 23.74
CA ALA A 274 3.02 -0.99 23.59
C ALA A 274 2.79 -0.53 22.14
N ASN A 275 3.77 0.15 21.54
CA ASN A 275 3.65 0.67 20.18
C ASN A 275 3.43 -0.44 19.13
N SER A 276 4.02 -1.61 19.32
CA SER A 276 3.83 -2.75 18.41
C SER A 276 2.36 -3.17 18.31
N LEU A 277 1.65 -3.23 19.46
CA LEU A 277 0.22 -3.51 19.48
C LEU A 277 -0.61 -2.34 18.93
N VAL A 278 -0.22 -1.11 19.25
CA VAL A 278 -0.86 0.10 18.74
C VAL A 278 -0.84 0.14 17.21
N VAL A 279 0.27 -0.19 16.57
CA VAL A 279 0.41 -0.22 15.10
C VAL A 279 -0.60 -1.20 14.49
N VAL A 280 -0.75 -2.39 15.08
CA VAL A 280 -1.73 -3.39 14.59
C VAL A 280 -3.16 -2.85 14.66
N VAL A 281 -3.55 -2.28 15.80
CA VAL A 281 -4.89 -1.72 16.00
C VAL A 281 -5.14 -0.51 15.09
N ARG A 282 -4.13 0.36 14.95
CA ARG A 282 -4.17 1.52 14.04
C ARG A 282 -4.40 1.09 12.60
N ASN A 283 -3.72 0.06 12.13
CA ASN A 283 -3.88 -0.45 10.77
C ASN A 283 -5.32 -0.91 10.52
N ILE A 284 -5.97 -1.55 11.50
CA ILE A 284 -7.39 -1.92 11.40
C ILE A 284 -8.28 -0.66 11.32
N GLY A 285 -8.03 0.34 12.17
CA GLY A 285 -8.79 1.59 12.17
C GLY A 285 -8.65 2.41 10.89
N THR A 286 -7.50 2.37 10.23
CA THR A 286 -7.22 3.15 9.00
C THR A 286 -7.62 2.46 7.70
N VAL A 287 -7.94 1.16 7.71
CA VAL A 287 -8.30 0.40 6.50
C VAL A 287 -9.41 1.08 5.70
N LEU A 288 -10.47 1.56 6.36
CA LEU A 288 -11.56 2.28 5.71
C LEU A 288 -11.07 3.58 5.05
N CYS A 289 -10.17 4.30 5.70
CA CYS A 289 -9.63 5.57 5.19
C CYS A 289 -8.83 5.35 3.90
N PHE A 290 -7.96 4.35 3.87
CA PHE A 290 -7.22 3.97 2.67
C PHE A 290 -8.13 3.45 1.55
N GLY A 291 -9.18 2.71 1.90
CA GLY A 291 -10.19 2.25 0.94
C GLY A 291 -10.91 3.40 0.26
N VAL A 292 -11.36 4.40 1.04
CA VAL A 292 -12.03 5.61 0.52
C VAL A 292 -11.07 6.46 -0.31
N ALA A 293 -9.82 6.63 0.11
CA ALA A 293 -8.82 7.37 -0.63
C ALA A 293 -8.55 6.73 -2.02
N SER A 294 -8.32 5.41 -2.06
CA SER A 294 -8.07 4.68 -3.30
C SER A 294 -9.28 4.70 -4.25
N ALA A 295 -10.47 4.41 -3.74
CA ALA A 295 -11.70 4.43 -4.52
C ALA A 295 -12.03 5.84 -5.02
N GLY A 296 -11.84 6.85 -4.17
CA GLY A 296 -12.02 8.26 -4.50
C GLY A 296 -11.06 8.70 -5.60
N GLY A 297 -9.79 8.29 -5.54
CA GLY A 297 -8.79 8.57 -6.57
C GLY A 297 -9.17 8.01 -7.93
N ILE A 298 -9.66 6.77 -7.98
CA ILE A 298 -10.13 6.12 -9.21
C ILE A 298 -11.34 6.87 -9.79
N LEU A 299 -12.36 7.14 -8.95
CA LEU A 299 -13.60 7.79 -9.39
C LEU A 299 -13.33 9.22 -9.89
N LEU A 300 -12.52 9.98 -9.16
CA LEU A 300 -12.13 11.34 -9.57
C LEU A 300 -11.29 11.34 -10.84
N GLY A 301 -10.35 10.40 -10.96
CA GLY A 301 -9.54 10.23 -12.17
C GLY A 301 -10.43 10.02 -13.40
N ASN A 302 -11.40 9.12 -13.33
CA ASN A 302 -12.33 8.85 -14.41
C ASN A 302 -13.13 10.11 -14.79
N VAL A 303 -13.71 10.82 -13.81
CA VAL A 303 -14.50 12.05 -14.07
C VAL A 303 -13.65 13.17 -14.66
N MET A 304 -12.39 13.33 -14.19
CA MET A 304 -11.47 14.32 -14.77
C MET A 304 -11.04 13.95 -16.19
N GLY A 305 -10.88 12.65 -16.47
CA GLY A 305 -10.60 12.14 -17.80
C GLY A 305 -11.75 12.39 -18.80
N GLU A 306 -13.02 12.35 -18.34
CA GLU A 306 -14.21 12.77 -19.09
C GLU A 306 -14.20 14.29 -19.42
N GLY A 307 -13.27 15.06 -18.87
CA GLY A 307 -13.20 16.52 -19.02
C GLY A 307 -14.11 17.29 -18.06
N ASN A 308 -14.82 16.64 -17.14
CA ASN A 308 -15.78 17.28 -16.25
C ASN A 308 -15.17 17.67 -14.89
N LEU A 309 -14.35 18.74 -14.91
CA LEU A 309 -13.63 19.20 -13.70
C LEU A 309 -14.56 19.73 -12.59
N GLU A 310 -15.72 20.30 -12.95
CA GLU A 310 -16.69 20.79 -11.96
C GLU A 310 -17.33 19.63 -11.19
N LYS A 311 -17.71 18.56 -11.91
CA LYS A 311 -18.20 17.33 -11.27
C LYS A 311 -17.12 16.67 -10.41
N ALA A 312 -15.85 16.74 -10.82
CA ALA A 312 -14.73 16.25 -10.01
C ALA A 312 -14.62 17.02 -8.69
N LYS A 313 -14.75 18.36 -8.72
CA LYS A 313 -14.75 19.19 -7.48
C LYS A 313 -15.94 18.87 -6.58
N GLU A 314 -17.12 18.66 -7.14
CA GLU A 314 -18.32 18.24 -6.40
C GLU A 314 -18.07 16.88 -5.71
N TYR A 315 -17.52 15.91 -6.44
CA TYR A 315 -17.23 14.58 -5.90
C TYR A 315 -16.13 14.62 -4.85
N ALA A 316 -15.10 15.45 -5.02
CA ALA A 316 -14.07 15.66 -4.00
C ALA A 316 -14.64 16.25 -2.69
N SER A 317 -15.62 17.16 -2.79
CA SER A 317 -16.34 17.68 -1.62
C SER A 317 -17.13 16.59 -0.87
N LYS A 318 -17.80 15.71 -1.63
CA LYS A 318 -18.52 14.56 -1.04
C LYS A 318 -17.55 13.54 -0.41
N LEU A 319 -16.40 13.31 -1.05
CA LEU A 319 -15.34 12.47 -0.49
C LEU A 319 -14.79 13.04 0.81
N LEU A 320 -14.56 14.34 0.89
CA LEU A 320 -14.08 14.98 2.12
C LEU A 320 -15.09 14.79 3.28
N LYS A 321 -16.38 14.94 3.01
CA LYS A 321 -17.44 14.65 4.01
C LYS A 321 -17.45 13.18 4.43
N LEU A 322 -17.35 12.26 3.47
CA LEU A 322 -17.27 10.83 3.73
C LEU A 322 -16.05 10.47 4.56
N THR A 323 -14.92 11.12 4.30
CA THR A 323 -13.66 10.94 5.03
C THR A 323 -13.78 11.30 6.51
N VAL A 324 -14.49 12.39 6.85
CA VAL A 324 -14.75 12.73 8.25
C VAL A 324 -15.55 11.62 8.94
N VAL A 325 -16.55 11.08 8.24
CA VAL A 325 -17.33 9.95 8.77
C VAL A 325 -16.48 8.69 8.94
N THR A 326 -15.68 8.33 7.93
CA THR A 326 -14.83 7.13 8.01
C THR A 326 -13.70 7.27 9.02
N GLY A 327 -13.14 8.46 9.19
CA GLY A 327 -12.18 8.77 10.25
C GLY A 327 -12.80 8.62 11.65
N ALA A 328 -14.02 9.13 11.85
CA ALA A 328 -14.76 8.95 13.09
C ALA A 328 -15.08 7.47 13.36
N VAL A 329 -15.55 6.73 12.36
CA VAL A 329 -15.80 5.28 12.46
C VAL A 329 -14.49 4.53 12.78
N GLY A 330 -13.38 4.85 12.12
CA GLY A 330 -12.07 4.25 12.39
C GLY A 330 -11.62 4.50 13.84
N GLY A 331 -11.78 5.73 14.34
CA GLY A 331 -11.52 6.07 15.74
C GLY A 331 -12.41 5.29 16.71
N LEU A 332 -13.71 5.17 16.43
CA LEU A 332 -14.64 4.37 17.22
C LEU A 332 -14.31 2.88 17.21
N VAL A 333 -13.85 2.35 16.09
CA VAL A 333 -13.36 0.96 15.97
C VAL A 333 -12.16 0.74 16.89
N VAL A 334 -11.20 1.67 16.90
CA VAL A 334 -10.06 1.60 17.84
C VAL A 334 -10.50 1.65 19.28
N LEU A 335 -11.41 2.55 19.64
CA LEU A 335 -11.97 2.61 21.00
C LEU A 335 -12.70 1.31 21.39
N GLY A 336 -13.48 0.73 20.47
CA GLY A 336 -14.20 -0.51 20.70
C GLY A 336 -13.30 -1.73 20.85
N ILE A 337 -12.18 -1.77 20.12
CA ILE A 337 -11.20 -2.86 20.19
C ILE A 337 -10.29 -2.71 21.42
N THR A 338 -10.05 -1.48 21.91
CA THR A 338 -9.15 -1.20 23.03
C THR A 338 -9.36 -2.10 24.24
N PRO A 339 -10.58 -2.30 24.80
CA PRO A 339 -10.77 -3.14 25.97
C PRO A 339 -10.41 -4.62 25.72
N PHE A 340 -10.64 -5.12 24.50
CA PHE A 340 -10.23 -6.48 24.13
C PHE A 340 -8.71 -6.60 24.06
N VAL A 341 -8.04 -5.64 23.42
CA VAL A 341 -6.57 -5.63 23.33
C VAL A 341 -5.94 -5.56 24.73
N LEU A 342 -6.44 -4.68 25.59
CA LEU A 342 -5.96 -4.56 26.99
C LEU A 342 -6.17 -5.84 27.79
N LYS A 343 -7.26 -6.58 27.55
CA LYS A 343 -7.56 -7.84 28.27
C LYS A 343 -6.63 -8.98 27.83
N PHE A 344 -6.26 -9.04 26.55
CA PHE A 344 -5.49 -10.16 25.99
C PHE A 344 -4.00 -9.86 25.83
N ALA A 345 -3.58 -8.59 25.99
CA ALA A 345 -2.17 -8.22 25.94
C ALA A 345 -1.43 -8.75 27.17
N SER A 346 -0.40 -9.55 26.94
CA SER A 346 0.50 -10.04 27.98
C SER A 346 1.68 -9.08 28.17
N LEU A 347 1.39 -7.89 28.71
CA LEU A 347 2.36 -6.83 28.98
C LEU A 347 2.48 -6.56 30.48
N ASN A 348 3.63 -5.98 30.91
CA ASN A 348 3.77 -5.49 32.27
C ASN A 348 2.90 -4.23 32.51
N GLU A 349 2.75 -3.80 33.76
CA GLU A 349 1.89 -2.67 34.13
C GLU A 349 2.27 -1.37 33.40
N THR A 350 3.55 -1.08 33.24
CA THR A 350 4.04 0.14 32.55
C THR A 350 3.71 0.12 31.07
N ALA A 351 4.00 -0.97 30.39
CA ALA A 351 3.67 -1.11 28.97
C ALA A 351 2.15 -1.13 28.73
N MET A 352 1.38 -1.70 29.66
CA MET A 352 -0.09 -1.69 29.60
C MET A 352 -0.65 -0.27 29.77
N HIS A 353 -0.06 0.52 30.66
CA HIS A 353 -0.38 1.94 30.83
C HIS A 353 -0.10 2.72 29.54
N TYR A 354 1.09 2.52 28.94
CA TYR A 354 1.42 3.13 27.64
C TYR A 354 0.46 2.71 26.54
N LEU A 355 0.16 1.42 26.40
CA LEU A 355 -0.74 0.88 25.41
C LEU A 355 -2.12 1.56 25.48
N LYS A 356 -2.70 1.66 26.67
CA LYS A 356 -4.01 2.30 26.87
C LYS A 356 -4.05 3.73 26.36
N TYR A 357 -3.08 4.56 26.75
CA TYR A 357 -3.09 5.98 26.37
C TYR A 357 -2.64 6.18 24.92
N MET A 358 -1.71 5.38 24.40
CA MET A 358 -1.37 5.42 22.99
C MET A 358 -2.56 5.06 22.07
N LEU A 359 -3.40 4.09 22.45
CA LEU A 359 -4.63 3.76 21.72
C LEU A 359 -5.65 4.91 21.77
N LEU A 360 -5.79 5.60 22.91
CA LEU A 360 -6.62 6.81 23.01
C LEU A 360 -6.10 7.93 22.11
N ILE A 361 -4.78 8.16 22.07
CA ILE A 361 -4.15 9.11 21.15
C ILE A 361 -4.44 8.72 19.69
N ASN A 362 -4.38 7.43 19.34
CA ASN A 362 -4.69 6.98 17.97
C ASN A 362 -6.14 7.22 17.57
N THR A 363 -7.08 7.31 18.49
CA THR A 363 -8.49 7.59 18.18
C THR A 363 -8.66 8.93 17.45
N TYR A 364 -7.96 10.00 17.89
CA TYR A 364 -8.00 11.26 17.17
C TYR A 364 -7.04 11.29 15.97
N TYR A 365 -5.88 10.61 16.09
CA TYR A 365 -4.89 10.53 15.02
C TYR A 365 -5.48 9.98 13.72
N ILE A 366 -6.32 8.96 13.80
CA ILE A 366 -7.01 8.37 12.64
C ILE A 366 -7.88 9.40 11.90
N MET A 367 -8.46 10.38 12.59
CA MET A 367 -9.20 11.46 11.93
C MET A 367 -8.28 12.29 11.04
N GLY A 368 -7.09 12.65 11.54
CA GLY A 368 -6.06 13.36 10.77
C GLY A 368 -5.61 12.53 9.56
N THR A 369 -5.25 11.28 9.79
CA THR A 369 -4.86 10.32 8.75
C THR A 369 -5.93 10.18 7.67
N ALA A 370 -7.21 10.06 8.05
CA ALA A 370 -8.31 9.94 7.11
C ALA A 370 -8.37 11.13 6.15
N VAL A 371 -8.34 12.35 6.67
CA VAL A 371 -8.43 13.58 5.87
C VAL A 371 -7.23 13.71 4.95
N ASN A 372 -6.01 13.54 5.47
CA ASN A 372 -4.79 13.72 4.68
C ASN A 372 -4.62 12.62 3.63
N THR A 373 -4.87 11.36 3.98
CA THR A 373 -4.79 10.24 3.02
C THR A 373 -5.80 10.44 1.89
N THR A 374 -7.04 10.82 2.19
CA THR A 374 -8.05 11.06 1.15
C THR A 374 -7.68 12.24 0.26
N LEU A 375 -7.19 13.35 0.84
CA LEU A 375 -6.81 14.52 0.04
C LEU A 375 -5.52 14.30 -0.74
N ILE A 376 -4.47 13.83 -0.10
CA ILE A 376 -3.14 13.68 -0.74
C ILE A 376 -3.11 12.47 -1.66
N ALA A 377 -3.42 11.27 -1.14
CA ALA A 377 -3.32 10.03 -1.90
C ALA A 377 -4.54 9.76 -2.80
N GLY A 378 -5.72 10.30 -2.47
CA GLY A 378 -6.92 10.19 -3.29
C GLY A 378 -7.06 11.36 -4.26
N VAL A 379 -7.41 12.54 -3.75
CA VAL A 379 -7.86 13.70 -4.53
C VAL A 379 -6.72 14.33 -5.35
N PHE A 380 -5.62 14.67 -4.72
CA PHE A 380 -4.52 15.39 -5.40
C PHE A 380 -3.79 14.49 -6.39
N ARG A 381 -3.53 13.23 -6.00
CA ARG A 381 -2.95 12.25 -6.94
C ARG A 381 -3.84 12.05 -8.15
N ALA A 382 -5.17 11.93 -8.01
CA ALA A 382 -6.08 11.76 -9.13
C ALA A 382 -5.97 12.86 -10.20
N GLY A 383 -5.67 14.10 -9.80
CA GLY A 383 -5.39 15.22 -10.71
C GLY A 383 -3.92 15.37 -11.12
N GLY A 384 -3.06 14.41 -10.79
CA GLY A 384 -1.64 14.46 -11.14
C GLY A 384 -0.78 15.36 -10.24
N ASP A 385 -1.31 15.86 -9.11
CA ASP A 385 -0.59 16.73 -8.19
C ASP A 385 0.25 15.95 -7.15
N THR A 386 0.97 14.94 -7.65
CA THR A 386 1.79 14.03 -6.83
C THR A 386 2.98 14.72 -6.17
N LYS A 387 3.53 15.76 -6.82
CA LYS A 387 4.65 16.54 -6.27
C LYS A 387 4.27 17.30 -5.01
N PHE A 388 3.04 17.84 -4.95
CA PHE A 388 2.58 18.55 -3.76
C PHE A 388 2.53 17.59 -2.56
N GLY A 389 1.99 16.39 -2.75
CA GLY A 389 1.95 15.35 -1.69
C GLY A 389 3.35 15.02 -1.17
N LEU A 390 4.30 14.73 -2.08
CA LEU A 390 5.69 14.45 -1.72
C LEU A 390 6.31 15.59 -0.89
N VAL A 391 6.18 16.83 -1.36
CA VAL A 391 6.80 18.01 -0.69
C VAL A 391 6.14 18.24 0.67
N CYS A 392 4.80 18.18 0.73
CA CYS A 392 4.05 18.41 1.96
C CYS A 392 4.42 17.37 3.04
N ASP A 393 4.38 16.08 2.71
CA ASP A 393 4.68 15.02 3.67
C ASP A 393 6.18 14.99 4.04
N THR A 394 7.08 15.27 3.09
CA THR A 394 8.51 15.33 3.38
C THR A 394 8.82 16.46 4.36
N ILE A 395 8.27 17.66 4.16
CA ILE A 395 8.48 18.77 5.10
C ILE A 395 7.85 18.45 6.46
N ASP A 396 6.61 17.98 6.48
CA ASP A 396 5.90 17.66 7.71
C ASP A 396 6.65 16.61 8.54
N MET A 397 7.05 15.50 7.91
CA MET A 397 7.70 14.40 8.64
C MET A 397 9.16 14.68 9.00
N TRP A 398 9.95 15.25 8.06
CA TRP A 398 11.40 15.37 8.23
C TRP A 398 11.85 16.70 8.79
N CYS A 399 11.05 17.78 8.64
CA CYS A 399 11.38 19.07 9.22
C CYS A 399 10.58 19.39 10.50
N TYR A 400 9.47 18.66 10.74
CA TYR A 400 8.64 18.88 11.93
C TYR A 400 8.60 17.64 12.81
N ALA A 401 7.93 16.53 12.43
CA ALA A 401 7.58 15.45 13.33
C ALA A 401 8.80 14.68 13.87
N VAL A 402 9.70 14.21 12.99
CA VAL A 402 10.90 13.47 13.42
C VAL A 402 11.84 14.34 14.27
N PRO A 403 12.19 15.59 13.87
CA PRO A 403 13.01 16.45 14.72
C PRO A 403 12.34 16.80 16.04
N LEU A 404 11.04 17.08 16.04
CA LEU A 404 10.29 17.38 17.27
C LEU A 404 10.32 16.18 18.23
N GLY A 405 10.05 14.97 17.72
CA GLY A 405 10.12 13.74 18.52
C GLY A 405 11.52 13.47 19.07
N PHE A 406 12.55 13.72 18.27
CA PHE A 406 13.95 13.59 18.68
C PHE A 406 14.31 14.58 19.79
N ILE A 407 13.96 15.85 19.62
CA ILE A 407 14.21 16.91 20.61
C ILE A 407 13.42 16.62 21.90
N ALA A 408 12.16 16.26 21.80
CA ALA A 408 11.32 15.92 22.93
C ALA A 408 11.87 14.73 23.74
N ALA A 409 12.34 13.67 23.04
CA ALA A 409 12.84 12.46 23.67
C ALA A 409 14.23 12.63 24.29
N PHE A 410 15.18 13.25 23.56
CA PHE A 410 16.60 13.20 23.92
C PHE A 410 17.12 14.52 24.51
N VAL A 411 16.58 15.66 24.12
CA VAL A 411 16.99 16.97 24.67
C VAL A 411 16.19 17.30 25.92
N PHE A 412 14.86 17.27 25.80
CA PHE A 412 13.97 17.60 26.92
C PHE A 412 13.64 16.40 27.82
N LYS A 413 13.94 15.18 27.38
CA LYS A 413 13.69 13.94 28.12
C LYS A 413 12.25 13.84 28.64
N LEU A 414 11.30 14.18 27.79
CA LEU A 414 9.88 14.17 28.14
C LEU A 414 9.36 12.73 28.33
N PRO A 415 8.29 12.54 29.11
CA PRO A 415 7.66 11.23 29.27
C PRO A 415 7.24 10.61 27.94
N VAL A 416 7.30 9.27 27.83
CA VAL A 416 7.00 8.50 26.60
C VAL A 416 5.67 8.91 25.96
N LEU A 417 4.62 9.08 26.75
CA LEU A 417 3.28 9.45 26.22
C LEU A 417 3.26 10.86 25.64
N VAL A 418 4.04 11.79 26.19
CA VAL A 418 4.16 13.15 25.64
C VAL A 418 4.89 13.13 24.31
N VAL A 419 6.01 12.39 24.22
CA VAL A 419 6.75 12.21 22.97
C VAL A 419 5.86 11.56 21.92
N TYR A 420 5.13 10.52 22.28
CA TYR A 420 4.19 9.85 21.38
C TYR A 420 3.07 10.79 20.88
N PHE A 421 2.49 11.58 21.79
CA PHE A 421 1.49 12.58 21.43
C PHE A 421 2.05 13.61 20.44
N LEU A 422 3.26 14.13 20.69
CA LEU A 422 3.92 15.09 19.80
C LEU A 422 4.18 14.50 18.41
N LEU A 423 4.63 13.26 18.33
CA LEU A 423 4.77 12.55 17.06
C LEU A 423 3.44 12.43 16.30
N CYS A 424 2.34 12.24 17.00
CA CYS A 424 0.99 12.12 16.42
C CYS A 424 0.34 13.48 16.09
N THR A 425 1.04 14.61 16.22
CA THR A 425 0.51 15.93 15.79
C THR A 425 0.75 16.22 14.31
N ASP A 426 1.65 15.47 13.66
CA ASP A 426 2.01 15.61 12.24
C ASP A 426 0.79 15.68 11.31
N GLU A 427 -0.19 14.80 11.52
CA GLU A 427 -1.38 14.73 10.68
C GLU A 427 -2.25 16.01 10.74
N PHE A 428 -2.17 16.79 11.81
CA PHE A 428 -2.94 18.04 11.97
C PHE A 428 -2.16 19.27 11.55
N VAL A 429 -0.85 19.27 11.71
CA VAL A 429 0.03 20.39 11.36
C VAL A 429 0.02 20.66 9.86
N LYS A 430 -0.09 19.65 9.02
CA LYS A 430 -0.18 19.79 7.57
C LYS A 430 -1.55 20.26 7.05
N TRP A 431 -2.62 20.22 7.86
CA TRP A 431 -3.97 20.61 7.43
C TRP A 431 -4.06 22.01 6.78
N PRO A 432 -3.43 23.08 7.30
CA PRO A 432 -3.48 24.39 6.66
C PRO A 432 -3.02 24.38 5.20
N TRP A 433 -1.96 23.62 4.89
CA TRP A 433 -1.42 23.50 3.53
C TRP A 433 -2.31 22.63 2.65
N VAL A 434 -2.71 21.49 3.17
CA VAL A 434 -3.55 20.54 2.45
C VAL A 434 -4.92 21.15 2.14
N LEU A 435 -5.58 21.79 3.11
CA LEU A 435 -6.87 22.43 2.90
C LEU A 435 -6.77 23.67 2.00
N LYS A 436 -5.67 24.45 2.09
CA LYS A 436 -5.43 25.55 1.16
C LYS A 436 -5.28 25.05 -0.27
N ARG A 437 -4.51 23.96 -0.47
CA ARG A 437 -4.35 23.32 -1.78
C ARG A 437 -5.66 22.79 -2.31
N TYR A 438 -6.46 22.13 -1.47
CA TYR A 438 -7.78 21.66 -1.82
C TYR A 438 -8.71 22.79 -2.27
N LYS A 439 -8.81 23.86 -1.49
CA LYS A 439 -9.66 25.03 -1.79
C LYS A 439 -9.23 25.78 -3.06
N SER A 440 -7.95 25.80 -3.38
CA SER A 440 -7.44 26.44 -4.60
C SER A 440 -7.91 25.78 -5.90
N GLY A 441 -8.36 24.53 -5.85
CA GLY A 441 -8.76 23.77 -7.04
C GLY A 441 -7.62 23.42 -8.00
N LEU A 442 -6.38 23.78 -7.68
CA LEU A 442 -5.21 23.55 -8.54
C LEU A 442 -4.87 22.07 -8.76
N TRP A 443 -5.41 21.21 -7.92
CA TRP A 443 -5.29 19.75 -8.05
C TRP A 443 -6.19 19.18 -9.15
N ALA A 444 -7.30 19.83 -9.49
CA ALA A 444 -8.27 19.32 -10.48
C ALA A 444 -7.75 19.61 -11.89
N LYS A 445 -7.03 18.66 -12.46
CA LYS A 445 -6.43 18.75 -13.79
C LYS A 445 -6.77 17.51 -14.62
N ASN A 446 -7.09 17.75 -15.89
CA ASN A 446 -7.07 16.69 -16.88
C ASN A 446 -5.64 16.54 -17.40
N ILE A 447 -5.03 15.38 -17.15
CA ILE A 447 -3.65 15.06 -17.55
C ILE A 447 -3.60 14.24 -18.84
N THR A 448 -4.75 13.95 -19.46
CA THR A 448 -4.81 13.21 -20.71
C THR A 448 -4.40 14.10 -21.89
N ARG A 449 -3.81 13.49 -22.90
CA ARG A 449 -3.38 14.16 -24.13
C ARG A 449 -4.23 13.69 -25.32
N ASP A 450 -4.41 14.55 -26.31
CA ASP A 450 -5.23 14.24 -27.49
C ASP A 450 -4.43 13.53 -28.60
N HIS A 451 -3.22 13.96 -28.90
CA HIS A 451 -2.45 13.55 -30.08
C HIS A 451 -1.30 12.58 -29.71
N LEU A 452 -1.63 11.45 -29.08
CA LEU A 452 -0.60 10.53 -28.52
C LEU A 452 0.04 9.61 -29.58
N PHE A 453 -0.62 9.34 -30.67
CA PHE A 453 -0.23 8.29 -31.64
C PHE A 453 -0.15 8.80 -33.08
N GLU A 454 -0.21 10.11 -33.33
CA GLU A 454 -0.14 10.70 -34.67
C GLU A 454 1.19 10.51 -35.39
N ASP A 455 2.27 10.38 -34.62
CA ASP A 455 3.61 10.13 -35.18
C ASP A 455 3.80 8.66 -35.62
N GLU A 456 3.01 7.72 -35.07
CA GLU A 456 3.09 6.30 -35.43
C GLU A 456 2.27 5.97 -36.71
N GLU A 457 1.35 6.83 -37.13
CA GLU A 457 0.60 6.66 -38.39
C GLU A 457 1.36 7.22 -39.62
N LYS A 458 2.52 7.87 -39.36
CA LYS A 458 3.37 8.46 -40.41
C LYS A 458 4.62 7.65 -40.76
N GLU A 459 4.92 6.60 -39.97
CA GLU A 459 5.96 5.60 -40.25
C GLU A 459 5.33 4.31 -40.80
#